data_618b0c84f44665829bb335b290ca7fbc
#
_entry.id   618b0c84f44665829bb335b290ca7fbc
#
_cell.length_a   1.000
_cell.length_b   1.000
_cell.length_c   1.000
_cell.angle_alpha   90.00
_cell.angle_beta   90.00
_cell.angle_gamma   90.00
#
_symmetry.space_group_name_H-M   'P 1'
#
loop_
_entity.id
_entity.type
_entity.pdbx_description
1 polymer ?
#
loop_
_entity_poly.entity_id
_entity_poly.type
_entity_poly.pdbx_seq_one_letter_code
_entity_poly.pdbx_strand_id
1 'polypeptide(L)'
;TKRGNGPAYRDKYNRTGVLASNLASLKPYLIDLYEEFHGEDKVRILCEGAQGFELDVDWGDYPYVTSSHCTAAGAMLNGIPHRWIRNIWGVAKIYETYVGAKKFEPDSPVFPLLRSYGEEYGATTGRPRQCNWLDLNKLQKAVNVNGVNRLVINKMDVMRKLGQWTLIKDGEEKHFND
;
A
#
# COMPACT_ATOMS: atom_id res chain seq x y z
N THR A 1 -3.77 14.55 -2.12
CA THR A 1 -2.50 14.70 -2.87
C THR A 1 -2.67 15.44 -4.20
N LYS A 2 -3.91 15.64 -4.66
CA LYS A 2 -4.25 16.31 -5.95
C LYS A 2 -3.49 15.73 -7.16
N ARG A 3 -3.25 14.41 -7.16
CA ARG A 3 -2.52 13.72 -8.24
C ARG A 3 -3.43 13.18 -9.36
N GLY A 4 -4.73 13.44 -9.30
CA GLY A 4 -5.68 13.08 -10.34
C GLY A 4 -6.23 11.65 -10.27
N ASN A 5 -5.78 10.79 -9.36
CA ASN A 5 -6.24 9.39 -9.28
C ASN A 5 -7.77 9.30 -9.09
N GLY A 6 -8.32 9.99 -8.09
CA GLY A 6 -9.75 9.98 -7.84
C GLY A 6 -10.58 10.41 -9.04
N PRO A 7 -10.34 11.60 -9.63
CA PRO A 7 -11.01 12.01 -10.87
C PRO A 7 -10.86 11.02 -12.02
N ALA A 8 -9.66 10.46 -12.24
CA ALA A 8 -9.42 9.49 -13.32
C ALA A 8 -10.24 8.22 -13.13
N TYR A 9 -10.28 7.66 -11.91
CA TYR A 9 -11.13 6.49 -11.62
C TYR A 9 -12.61 6.80 -11.75
N ARG A 10 -13.08 7.95 -11.23
CA ARG A 10 -14.46 8.40 -11.41
C ARG A 10 -14.83 8.43 -12.89
N ASP A 11 -14.00 9.07 -13.72
CA ASP A 11 -14.28 9.25 -15.14
C ASP A 11 -14.20 7.91 -15.89
N LYS A 12 -13.28 7.01 -15.49
CA LYS A 12 -13.19 5.64 -16.01
C LYS A 12 -14.49 4.87 -15.78
N TYR A 13 -14.99 4.83 -14.54
CA TYR A 13 -16.20 4.09 -14.22
C TYR A 13 -17.47 4.76 -14.73
N ASN A 14 -17.46 6.07 -14.85
CA ASN A 14 -18.52 6.84 -15.54
C ASN A 14 -18.44 6.72 -17.08
N ARG A 15 -17.38 6.12 -17.60
CA ARG A 15 -17.13 5.91 -19.04
C ARG A 15 -17.02 7.21 -19.84
N THR A 16 -16.56 8.27 -19.18
CA THR A 16 -16.33 9.60 -19.77
C THR A 16 -14.85 9.97 -19.84
N GLY A 17 -13.98 9.08 -19.37
CA GLY A 17 -12.52 9.28 -19.37
C GLY A 17 -11.94 9.29 -20.78
N VAL A 18 -10.88 10.06 -20.97
CA VAL A 18 -10.10 10.07 -22.22
C VAL A 18 -9.04 8.95 -22.14
N LEU A 19 -9.07 8.03 -23.09
CA LEU A 19 -8.07 6.96 -23.17
C LEU A 19 -6.74 7.50 -23.69
N ALA A 20 -5.63 6.94 -23.19
CA ALA A 20 -4.29 7.27 -23.67
C ALA A 20 -4.14 7.06 -25.20
N SER A 21 -4.81 6.05 -25.74
CA SER A 21 -4.83 5.77 -27.18
C SER A 21 -5.45 6.88 -28.03
N ASN A 22 -6.27 7.74 -27.45
CA ASN A 22 -6.87 8.88 -28.13
C ASN A 22 -5.93 10.11 -28.18
N LEU A 23 -4.79 10.05 -27.51
CA LEU A 23 -3.81 11.13 -27.47
C LEU A 23 -2.62 10.80 -28.38
N ALA A 24 -2.45 11.57 -29.45
CA ALA A 24 -1.39 11.34 -30.43
C ALA A 24 0.01 11.30 -29.82
N SER A 25 0.27 12.15 -28.82
CA SER A 25 1.54 12.23 -28.09
C SER A 25 1.87 11.00 -27.26
N LEU A 26 0.86 10.19 -26.90
CA LEU A 26 1.04 8.99 -26.09
C LEU A 26 1.12 7.71 -26.93
N LYS A 27 0.72 7.76 -28.20
CA LYS A 27 0.73 6.57 -29.07
C LYS A 27 2.07 5.81 -29.09
N PRO A 28 3.24 6.47 -29.16
CA PRO A 28 4.52 5.76 -29.18
C PRO A 28 4.85 4.97 -27.89
N TYR A 29 4.14 5.23 -26.82
CA TYR A 29 4.35 4.62 -25.51
C TYR A 29 3.29 3.58 -25.14
N LEU A 30 2.35 3.30 -26.05
CA LEU A 30 1.34 2.29 -25.82
C LEU A 30 1.88 0.91 -26.18
N ILE A 31 1.54 -0.05 -25.33
CA ILE A 31 1.82 -1.46 -25.57
C ILE A 31 0.50 -2.24 -25.54
N ASP A 32 0.46 -3.38 -26.17
CA ASP A 32 -0.58 -4.37 -25.98
C ASP A 32 -0.18 -5.28 -24.82
N LEU A 33 -0.82 -5.11 -23.66
CA LEU A 33 -0.54 -5.91 -22.48
C LEU A 33 -0.84 -7.40 -22.69
N TYR A 34 -1.79 -7.73 -23.56
CA TYR A 34 -2.09 -9.11 -23.85
C TYR A 34 -0.93 -9.77 -24.59
N GLU A 35 -0.43 -9.15 -25.66
CA GLU A 35 0.73 -9.64 -26.40
C GLU A 35 1.99 -9.70 -25.53
N GLU A 36 2.23 -8.68 -24.69
CA GLU A 36 3.37 -8.65 -23.77
C GLU A 36 3.35 -9.80 -22.75
N PHE A 37 2.19 -10.19 -22.27
CA PHE A 37 2.09 -11.22 -21.23
C PHE A 37 1.83 -12.61 -21.77
N HIS A 38 1.17 -12.74 -22.94
CA HIS A 38 0.68 -14.00 -23.48
C HIS A 38 1.23 -14.33 -24.87
N GLY A 39 2.12 -13.51 -25.42
CA GLY A 39 2.83 -13.76 -26.65
C GLY A 39 3.77 -14.98 -26.59
N GLU A 40 4.60 -15.15 -27.61
CA GLU A 40 5.49 -16.31 -27.72
C GLU A 40 6.61 -16.33 -26.67
N ASP A 41 7.06 -15.17 -26.22
CA ASP A 41 8.15 -15.05 -25.26
C ASP A 41 7.71 -15.35 -23.82
N LYS A 42 8.52 -16.15 -23.12
CA LYS A 42 8.29 -16.41 -21.69
C LYS A 42 8.74 -15.23 -20.86
N VAL A 43 7.79 -14.56 -20.22
CA VAL A 43 8.05 -13.40 -19.36
C VAL A 43 8.11 -13.79 -17.88
N ARG A 44 8.92 -13.06 -17.12
CA ARG A 44 8.91 -13.05 -15.65
C ARG A 44 8.39 -11.70 -15.21
N ILE A 45 7.29 -11.69 -14.48
CA ILE A 45 6.59 -10.48 -14.09
C ILE A 45 6.77 -10.26 -12.60
N LEU A 46 7.23 -9.07 -12.21
CA LEU A 46 7.20 -8.57 -10.86
C LEU A 46 6.14 -7.46 -10.79
N CYS A 47 5.08 -7.71 -10.01
CA CYS A 47 4.03 -6.71 -9.79
C CYS A 47 4.30 -5.96 -8.50
N GLU A 48 4.48 -4.66 -8.59
CA GLU A 48 4.54 -3.78 -7.44
C GLU A 48 3.21 -3.04 -7.30
N GLY A 49 2.51 -3.29 -6.18
CA GLY A 49 1.29 -2.56 -5.83
C GLY A 49 1.61 -1.14 -5.34
N ALA A 50 0.62 -0.27 -5.40
CA ALA A 50 0.70 1.09 -4.88
C ALA A 50 -0.11 1.21 -3.57
N GLN A 51 0.24 2.21 -2.73
CA GLN A 51 -0.38 2.49 -1.42
C GLN A 51 -0.22 1.31 -0.44
N GLY A 52 -1.32 0.84 0.14
CA GLY A 52 -1.30 -0.26 1.09
C GLY A 52 -2.72 -0.76 1.39
N PHE A 53 -2.82 -1.93 2.00
CA PHE A 53 -4.08 -2.64 2.24
C PHE A 53 -5.13 -1.79 2.96
N GLU A 54 -4.74 -1.05 4.00
CA GLU A 54 -5.67 -0.19 4.76
C GLU A 54 -6.18 1.04 3.96
N LEU A 55 -5.61 1.28 2.77
CA LEU A 55 -6.05 2.32 1.84
C LEU A 55 -6.85 1.76 0.65
N ASP A 56 -7.04 0.45 0.56
CA ASP A 56 -7.84 -0.19 -0.49
C ASP A 56 -9.28 0.33 -0.46
N VAL A 57 -9.85 0.57 -1.65
CA VAL A 57 -11.18 1.18 -1.78
C VAL A 57 -12.29 0.33 -1.15
N ASP A 58 -12.13 -1.00 -1.13
CA ASP A 58 -13.12 -1.94 -0.61
C ASP A 58 -12.74 -2.51 0.77
N TRP A 59 -11.45 -2.71 1.04
CA TRP A 59 -10.96 -3.36 2.25
C TRP A 59 -10.41 -2.42 3.30
N GLY A 60 -10.11 -1.18 2.92
CA GLY A 60 -9.56 -0.16 3.81
C GLY A 60 -10.60 0.50 4.71
N ASP A 61 -10.16 1.52 5.43
CA ASP A 61 -10.99 2.27 6.37
C ASP A 61 -11.75 3.41 5.66
N TYR A 62 -12.81 3.06 4.97
CA TYR A 62 -13.65 4.01 4.23
C TYR A 62 -14.24 5.09 5.16
N PRO A 63 -14.25 6.39 4.79
CA PRO A 63 -13.88 6.95 3.49
C PRO A 63 -12.39 7.35 3.37
N TYR A 64 -11.54 6.97 4.30
CA TYR A 64 -10.13 7.35 4.36
C TYR A 64 -9.24 6.43 3.51
N VAL A 65 -9.68 6.16 2.30
CA VAL A 65 -9.09 5.23 1.35
C VAL A 65 -8.63 5.94 0.06
N THR A 66 -7.90 5.24 -0.79
CA THR A 66 -7.63 5.66 -2.16
C THR A 66 -8.79 5.22 -3.07
N SER A 67 -8.79 5.67 -4.33
CA SER A 67 -9.82 5.29 -5.32
C SER A 67 -9.44 4.03 -6.11
N SER A 68 -8.51 3.25 -5.63
CA SER A 68 -7.96 2.09 -6.34
C SER A 68 -7.85 0.86 -5.43
N HIS A 69 -7.73 -0.31 -6.06
CA HIS A 69 -7.43 -1.54 -5.36
C HIS A 69 -5.95 -1.62 -5.00
N CYS A 70 -5.66 -1.90 -3.73
CA CYS A 70 -4.31 -2.05 -3.18
C CYS A 70 -4.00 -3.51 -2.81
N THR A 71 -4.89 -4.44 -3.19
CA THR A 71 -4.75 -5.87 -2.95
C THR A 71 -4.04 -6.57 -4.10
N ALA A 72 -3.65 -7.83 -3.90
CA ALA A 72 -3.08 -8.69 -4.94
C ALA A 72 -4.02 -8.86 -6.17
N ALA A 73 -5.32 -8.61 -6.01
CA ALA A 73 -6.28 -8.57 -7.12
C ALA A 73 -5.91 -7.53 -8.19
N GLY A 74 -5.16 -6.48 -7.82
CA GLY A 74 -4.65 -5.49 -8.77
C GLY A 74 -3.84 -6.10 -9.91
N ALA A 75 -3.08 -7.17 -9.66
CA ALA A 75 -2.36 -7.89 -10.71
C ALA A 75 -3.32 -8.54 -11.72
N MET A 76 -4.38 -9.18 -11.23
CA MET A 76 -5.39 -9.84 -12.08
C MET A 76 -6.16 -8.80 -12.91
N LEU A 77 -6.47 -7.64 -12.34
CA LEU A 77 -7.13 -6.54 -13.06
C LEU A 77 -6.27 -5.98 -14.21
N ASN A 78 -4.98 -6.24 -14.20
CA ASN A 78 -4.03 -5.88 -15.25
C ASN A 78 -3.70 -7.06 -16.21
N GLY A 79 -4.52 -8.10 -16.23
CA GLY A 79 -4.41 -9.18 -17.20
C GLY A 79 -3.52 -10.36 -16.79
N ILE A 80 -3.02 -10.38 -15.57
CA ILE A 80 -2.19 -11.50 -15.09
C ILE A 80 -3.09 -12.61 -14.53
N PRO A 81 -3.07 -13.82 -15.10
CA PRO A 81 -3.89 -14.92 -14.61
C PRO A 81 -3.52 -15.30 -13.18
N HIS A 82 -4.52 -15.56 -12.33
CA HIS A 82 -4.29 -15.95 -10.93
C HIS A 82 -3.33 -17.15 -10.79
N ARG A 83 -3.38 -18.12 -11.71
CA ARG A 83 -2.52 -19.31 -11.71
C ARG A 83 -1.03 -19.00 -11.93
N TRP A 84 -0.68 -17.80 -12.41
CA TRP A 84 0.70 -17.37 -12.60
C TRP A 84 1.28 -16.74 -11.35
N ILE A 85 0.42 -16.27 -10.44
CA ILE A 85 0.83 -15.66 -9.17
C ILE A 85 1.29 -16.77 -8.22
N ARG A 86 2.60 -16.91 -8.04
CA ARG A 86 3.20 -17.96 -7.21
C ARG A 86 3.55 -17.45 -5.81
N ASN A 87 4.03 -16.24 -5.73
CA ASN A 87 4.46 -15.62 -4.48
C ASN A 87 3.82 -14.26 -4.34
N ILE A 88 3.23 -14.04 -3.17
CA ILE A 88 2.69 -12.75 -2.76
C ILE A 88 3.49 -12.30 -1.56
N TRP A 89 4.27 -11.24 -1.77
CA TRP A 89 5.10 -10.64 -0.76
C TRP A 89 4.33 -9.52 -0.07
N GLY A 90 4.05 -9.66 1.22
CA GLY A 90 3.61 -8.58 2.07
C GLY A 90 4.83 -7.83 2.60
N VAL A 91 4.82 -6.51 2.49
CA VAL A 91 5.85 -5.66 3.08
C VAL A 91 5.17 -4.74 4.09
N ALA A 92 5.58 -4.83 5.34
CA ALA A 92 5.06 -4.00 6.42
C ALA A 92 6.21 -3.38 7.23
N LYS A 93 5.96 -2.23 7.83
CA LYS A 93 6.82 -1.68 8.86
C LYS A 93 6.46 -2.33 10.21
N ILE A 94 7.40 -2.34 11.13
CA ILE A 94 7.14 -2.77 12.52
C ILE A 94 6.25 -1.77 13.29
N TYR A 95 5.88 -0.67 12.69
CA TYR A 95 4.91 0.32 13.16
C TYR A 95 4.06 0.80 11.99
N GLU A 96 2.92 1.40 12.25
CA GLU A 96 2.02 1.92 11.22
C GLU A 96 2.27 3.39 10.93
N THR A 97 2.01 3.80 9.68
CA THR A 97 2.02 5.22 9.29
C THR A 97 0.83 5.55 8.43
N TYR A 98 0.31 6.77 8.61
CA TYR A 98 -0.83 7.26 7.86
C TYR A 98 -0.64 8.72 7.41
N VAL A 99 -1.12 9.05 6.22
CA VAL A 99 -1.18 10.42 5.70
C VAL A 99 -2.59 10.72 5.26
N GLY A 100 -3.31 11.52 6.01
CA GLY A 100 -4.69 11.88 5.69
C GLY A 100 -5.34 12.71 6.78
N ALA A 101 -6.66 12.91 6.66
CA ALA A 101 -7.43 13.75 7.56
C ALA A 101 -7.93 13.03 8.84
N LYS A 102 -7.94 11.69 8.81
CA LYS A 102 -8.31 10.89 9.98
C LYS A 102 -7.31 11.12 11.12
N LYS A 103 -7.80 11.25 12.35
CA LYS A 103 -6.95 11.15 13.56
C LYS A 103 -6.50 9.69 13.69
N PHE A 104 -5.20 9.46 13.55
CA PHE A 104 -4.60 8.13 13.55
C PHE A 104 -3.55 7.95 14.63
N GLU A 105 -2.77 8.99 14.87
CA GLU A 105 -1.72 9.00 15.90
C GLU A 105 -2.33 9.20 17.29
N PRO A 106 -2.01 8.34 18.25
CA PRO A 106 -2.36 8.56 19.65
C PRO A 106 -1.65 9.79 20.24
N ASP A 107 -2.24 10.38 21.26
CA ASP A 107 -1.65 11.50 21.98
C ASP A 107 -0.59 11.00 22.96
N SER A 108 0.62 10.80 22.46
CA SER A 108 1.77 10.34 23.24
C SER A 108 3.07 10.89 22.67
N PRO A 109 4.03 11.33 23.50
CA PRO A 109 5.30 11.91 23.06
C PRO A 109 6.21 10.92 22.32
N VAL A 110 5.93 9.63 22.37
CA VAL A 110 6.71 8.60 21.68
C VAL A 110 6.57 8.67 20.16
N PHE A 111 5.40 9.05 19.64
CA PHE A 111 5.16 9.04 18.20
C PHE A 111 5.89 10.15 17.43
N PRO A 112 6.02 11.37 17.94
CA PRO A 112 6.95 12.36 17.35
C PRO A 112 8.40 11.86 17.27
N LEU A 113 8.89 11.13 18.28
CA LEU A 113 10.23 10.52 18.26
C LEU A 113 10.32 9.40 17.23
N LEU A 114 9.33 8.51 17.20
CA LEU A 114 9.22 7.44 16.21
C LEU A 114 9.25 8.00 14.78
N ARG A 115 8.48 9.05 14.51
CA ARG A 115 8.46 9.77 13.22
C ARG A 115 9.83 10.32 12.87
N SER A 116 10.50 10.97 13.80
CA SER A 116 11.83 11.53 13.61
C SER A 116 12.86 10.45 13.32
N TYR A 117 12.89 9.38 14.11
CA TYR A 117 13.84 8.28 13.92
C TYR A 117 13.60 7.48 12.63
N GLY A 118 12.32 7.34 12.26
CA GLY A 118 11.90 6.64 11.05
C GLY A 118 11.94 7.50 9.79
N GLU A 119 12.22 8.81 9.92
CA GLU A 119 12.16 9.79 8.82
C GLU A 119 10.81 9.76 8.11
N GLU A 120 9.73 9.68 8.89
CA GLU A 120 8.38 9.47 8.37
C GLU A 120 7.76 10.77 7.86
N TYR A 121 8.23 11.16 6.69
CA TYR A 121 7.76 12.32 5.93
C TYR A 121 7.42 11.92 4.49
N GLY A 122 6.49 12.65 3.88
CA GLY A 122 6.13 12.41 2.50
C GLY A 122 7.26 12.77 1.54
N ALA A 123 7.73 11.84 0.73
CA ALA A 123 8.86 12.04 -0.18
C ALA A 123 8.69 13.26 -1.12
N THR A 124 7.45 13.54 -1.54
CA THR A 124 7.17 14.64 -2.47
C THR A 124 6.76 15.94 -1.78
N THR A 125 6.09 15.86 -0.64
CA THR A 125 5.46 17.01 0.01
C THR A 125 6.13 17.41 1.31
N GLY A 126 7.04 16.59 1.84
CA GLY A 126 7.64 16.77 3.17
C GLY A 126 6.64 16.68 4.32
N ARG A 127 5.36 16.36 4.04
CA ARG A 127 4.31 16.34 5.06
C ARG A 127 4.59 15.24 6.08
N PRO A 128 4.54 15.54 7.39
CA PRO A 128 4.74 14.53 8.43
C PRO A 128 3.64 13.47 8.36
N ARG A 129 4.03 12.22 8.53
CA ARG A 129 3.10 11.09 8.66
C ARG A 129 2.70 10.94 10.11
N GLN A 130 1.45 10.62 10.35
CA GLN A 130 0.98 10.14 11.65
C GLN A 130 1.51 8.74 11.87
N CYS A 131 1.97 8.43 13.08
CA CYS A 131 2.53 7.12 13.46
C CYS A 131 1.64 6.44 14.51
N ASN A 132 1.64 5.12 14.50
CA ASN A 132 1.01 4.29 15.52
C ASN A 132 1.75 2.95 15.63
N TRP A 133 1.50 2.20 16.69
CA TRP A 133 1.99 0.83 16.83
C TRP A 133 1.39 -0.07 15.76
N LEU A 134 2.13 -1.08 15.32
CA LEU A 134 1.63 -2.08 14.39
C LEU A 134 0.51 -2.90 15.04
N ASP A 135 -0.65 -2.90 14.41
CA ASP A 135 -1.79 -3.72 14.81
C ASP A 135 -1.71 -5.08 14.12
N LEU A 136 -1.46 -6.12 14.92
CA LEU A 136 -1.30 -7.49 14.42
C LEU A 136 -2.60 -8.07 13.85
N ASN A 137 -3.75 -7.66 14.32
CA ASN A 137 -5.03 -8.11 13.78
C ASN A 137 -5.26 -7.54 12.36
N LYS A 138 -4.91 -6.29 12.15
CA LYS A 138 -4.95 -5.67 10.82
C LYS A 138 -3.92 -6.29 9.88
N LEU A 139 -2.70 -6.51 10.36
CA LEU A 139 -1.68 -7.19 9.58
C LEU A 139 -2.13 -8.59 9.18
N GLN A 140 -2.69 -9.36 10.10
CA GLN A 140 -3.23 -10.70 9.82
C GLN A 140 -4.36 -10.65 8.80
N LYS A 141 -5.28 -9.68 8.92
CA LYS A 141 -6.34 -9.46 7.93
C LYS A 141 -5.74 -9.20 6.54
N ALA A 142 -4.76 -8.31 6.45
CA ALA A 142 -4.08 -8.00 5.19
C ALA A 142 -3.39 -9.22 4.57
N VAL A 143 -2.69 -10.01 5.41
CA VAL A 143 -2.03 -11.27 5.01
C VAL A 143 -3.06 -12.27 4.46
N ASN A 144 -4.15 -12.47 5.16
CA ASN A 144 -5.18 -13.45 4.78
C ASN A 144 -5.91 -13.06 3.50
N VAL A 145 -6.36 -11.80 3.39
CA VAL A 145 -7.11 -11.32 2.22
C VAL A 145 -6.26 -11.36 0.95
N ASN A 146 -4.97 -11.05 1.06
CA ASN A 146 -4.07 -11.07 -0.09
C ASN A 146 -3.45 -12.44 -0.37
N GLY A 147 -3.60 -13.42 0.51
CA GLY A 147 -2.92 -14.71 0.39
C GLY A 147 -1.39 -14.57 0.46
N VAL A 148 -0.90 -13.66 1.30
CA VAL A 148 0.53 -13.42 1.48
C VAL A 148 1.22 -14.69 1.96
N ASN A 149 2.24 -15.16 1.23
CA ASN A 149 3.03 -16.33 1.59
C ASN A 149 4.49 -16.00 1.90
N ARG A 150 4.87 -14.73 1.79
CA ARG A 150 6.16 -14.19 2.20
C ARG A 150 5.92 -12.83 2.85
N LEU A 151 6.27 -12.67 4.12
CA LEU A 151 6.12 -11.43 4.87
C LEU A 151 7.49 -10.85 5.19
N VAL A 152 7.68 -9.59 4.83
CA VAL A 152 8.87 -8.81 5.17
C VAL A 152 8.46 -7.72 6.15
N ILE A 153 9.08 -7.69 7.32
CA ILE A 153 8.93 -6.62 8.29
C ILE A 153 10.18 -5.77 8.27
N ASN A 154 10.04 -4.50 8.02
CA ASN A 154 11.16 -3.54 7.96
C ASN A 154 11.10 -2.52 9.10
N LYS A 155 12.06 -1.58 9.12
CA LYS A 155 12.17 -0.52 10.13
C LYS A 155 12.40 -1.02 11.58
N MET A 156 12.97 -2.22 11.73
CA MET A 156 13.36 -2.76 13.04
C MET A 156 14.42 -1.91 13.74
N ASP A 157 15.31 -1.31 12.96
CA ASP A 157 16.33 -0.36 13.39
C ASP A 157 15.74 0.86 14.10
N VAL A 158 14.59 1.33 13.67
CA VAL A 158 13.87 2.47 14.26
C VAL A 158 13.39 2.12 15.67
N MET A 159 12.80 0.93 15.85
CA MET A 159 12.34 0.47 17.16
C MET A 159 13.50 0.26 18.12
N ARG A 160 14.61 -0.29 17.62
CA ARG A 160 15.84 -0.44 18.40
C ARG A 160 16.37 0.92 18.88
N LYS A 161 16.37 1.93 17.99
CA LYS A 161 16.77 3.29 18.32
C LYS A 161 15.81 3.95 19.33
N LEU A 162 14.51 3.62 19.24
CA LEU A 162 13.48 4.10 20.17
C LEU A 162 13.63 3.46 21.56
N GLY A 163 14.18 2.23 21.63
CA GLY A 163 14.33 1.47 22.87
C GLY A 163 13.01 0.96 23.45
N GLN A 164 11.97 0.91 22.61
CA GLN A 164 10.65 0.44 23.01
C GLN A 164 10.04 -0.43 21.91
N TRP A 165 9.63 -1.64 22.28
CA TRP A 165 8.99 -2.60 21.39
C TRP A 165 7.55 -2.79 21.81
N THR A 166 6.64 -2.20 21.05
CA THR A 166 5.19 -2.25 21.33
C THR A 166 4.43 -2.59 20.07
N LEU A 167 3.50 -3.53 20.20
CA LEU A 167 2.56 -3.93 19.16
C LEU A 167 1.14 -3.87 19.73
N ILE A 168 0.14 -3.77 18.86
CA ILE A 168 -1.27 -3.88 19.24
C ILE A 168 -1.76 -5.27 18.88
N LYS A 169 -2.41 -5.94 19.81
CA LYS A 169 -3.12 -7.19 19.59
C LYS A 169 -4.42 -7.21 20.38
N ASP A 170 -5.51 -7.52 19.70
CA ASP A 170 -6.86 -7.57 20.28
C ASP A 170 -7.26 -6.25 20.96
N GLY A 171 -6.80 -5.12 20.39
CA GLY A 171 -7.06 -3.77 20.91
C GLY A 171 -6.19 -3.34 22.07
N GLU A 172 -5.25 -4.17 22.53
CA GLU A 172 -4.36 -3.91 23.65
C GLU A 172 -2.91 -3.74 23.20
N GLU A 173 -2.20 -2.82 23.84
CA GLU A 173 -0.76 -2.70 23.68
C GLU A 173 -0.03 -3.85 24.38
N LYS A 174 0.86 -4.50 23.65
CA LYS A 174 1.75 -5.54 24.16
C LYS A 174 3.18 -5.05 24.03
N HIS A 175 3.87 -5.01 25.16
CA HIS A 175 5.25 -4.58 25.24
C HIS A 175 6.19 -5.78 25.27
N PHE A 176 7.29 -5.67 24.55
CA PHE A 176 8.30 -6.71 24.44
C PHE A 176 9.65 -6.16 24.90
N ASN A 177 10.46 -6.99 25.50
CA ASN A 177 11.87 -6.72 25.77
C ASN A 177 12.69 -6.98 24.51
N ASP A 178 13.82 -6.27 24.39
CA ASP A 178 14.76 -6.42 23.27
C ASP A 178 15.50 -7.76 23.35
#